data_8a70bde4a09c2034f166311988d5dcd4
#
_entry.id   8a70bde4a09c2034f166311988d5dcd4
#
_cell.length_a   1.000
_cell.length_b   1.000
_cell.length_c   1.000
_cell.angle_alpha   90.00
_cell.angle_beta   90.00
_cell.angle_gamma   90.00
#
_symmetry.space_group_name_H-M   'P 1'
#
loop_
_entity.id
_entity.type
_entity.pdbx_description
1 polymer ?
#
loop_
_entity_poly.entity_id
_entity_poly.type
_entity_poly.pdbx_seq_one_letter_code
_entity_poly.pdbx_strand_id
1 'polypeptide(L)'
;TLAHAPADYAGLVLPACRLLTGTRYALLREEFAAWREANLQRRAAQAETGYLKHILVNLGGVDKDNHTLAVLQALSGSLPAACRVTVVMGKTAPHTAAVQAFADSAPYPCRVLVGANNMAELMAEADLAIGAAGSTSWERCCLGLPTMMLVLAENQRGIAETLQQAGVASVADMADLPVSLASLLAETPALRAGQS
;
A
#
# COMPACT_ATOMS: atom_id res chain seq x y z
N THR A 1 8.79 12.39 -9.79
CA THR A 1 9.04 11.27 -8.87
C THR A 1 10.23 11.59 -7.98
N LEU A 2 10.39 10.90 -6.86
CA LEU A 2 11.59 11.00 -6.01
C LEU A 2 12.87 10.63 -6.78
N ALA A 3 12.73 9.77 -7.80
CA ALA A 3 13.83 9.26 -8.59
C ALA A 3 14.37 10.24 -9.66
N HIS A 4 13.70 11.38 -9.88
CA HIS A 4 14.11 12.35 -10.91
C HIS A 4 14.39 13.72 -10.30
N ALA A 5 15.66 14.12 -10.35
CA ALA A 5 16.10 15.46 -9.98
C ALA A 5 15.92 16.45 -11.15
N PRO A 6 15.89 17.78 -10.91
CA PRO A 6 15.89 18.75 -12.00
C PRO A 6 17.02 18.58 -13.00
N ALA A 7 18.18 18.09 -12.56
CA ALA A 7 19.33 17.83 -13.41
C ALA A 7 19.08 16.78 -14.50
N ASP A 8 18.19 15.82 -14.28
CA ASP A 8 17.84 14.77 -15.25
C ASP A 8 17.12 15.32 -16.49
N TYR A 9 16.60 16.54 -16.39
CA TYR A 9 15.91 17.24 -17.47
C TYR A 9 16.79 18.27 -18.18
N ALA A 10 18.07 18.39 -17.79
CA ALA A 10 19.01 19.32 -18.41
C ALA A 10 19.17 19.00 -19.89
N GLY A 11 18.97 20.00 -20.76
CA GLY A 11 19.01 19.85 -22.21
C GLY A 11 17.76 19.20 -22.84
N LEU A 12 16.81 18.67 -22.04
CA LEU A 12 15.57 18.09 -22.53
C LEU A 12 14.42 19.10 -22.58
N VAL A 13 14.58 20.23 -21.93
CA VAL A 13 13.58 21.30 -21.85
C VAL A 13 14.22 22.65 -22.12
N LEU A 14 13.40 23.63 -22.52
CA LEU A 14 13.87 25.01 -22.75
C LEU A 14 14.37 25.65 -21.44
N PRO A 15 15.37 26.55 -21.47
CA PRO A 15 15.90 27.20 -20.26
C PRO A 15 14.84 27.96 -19.43
N ALA A 16 13.78 28.43 -20.06
CA ALA A 16 12.66 29.14 -19.41
C ALA A 16 11.64 28.15 -18.79
N CYS A 17 11.78 26.85 -18.98
CA CYS A 17 10.85 25.87 -18.45
C CYS A 17 11.02 25.73 -16.93
N ARG A 18 9.91 25.89 -16.19
CA ARG A 18 9.88 25.61 -14.75
C ARG A 18 9.65 24.13 -14.51
N LEU A 19 10.63 23.46 -13.92
CA LEU A 19 10.54 22.06 -13.56
C LEU A 19 9.86 21.89 -12.19
N LEU A 20 8.78 21.08 -12.16
CA LEU A 20 8.04 20.73 -10.95
C LEU A 20 8.36 19.27 -10.61
N THR A 21 9.51 19.02 -10.01
CA THR A 21 10.01 17.69 -9.68
C THR A 21 9.93 17.40 -8.17
N GLY A 22 9.97 16.13 -7.81
CA GLY A 22 9.94 15.66 -6.42
C GLY A 22 8.53 15.48 -5.85
N THR A 23 8.48 14.93 -4.64
CA THR A 23 7.22 14.54 -3.96
C THR A 23 6.26 15.68 -3.72
N ARG A 24 6.78 16.92 -3.57
CA ARG A 24 5.96 18.11 -3.38
C ARG A 24 4.97 18.36 -4.52
N TYR A 25 5.27 17.83 -5.70
CA TYR A 25 4.47 17.98 -6.91
C TYR A 25 3.81 16.68 -7.35
N ALA A 26 3.70 15.71 -6.44
CA ALA A 26 2.94 14.50 -6.71
C ALA A 26 1.48 14.86 -6.99
N LEU A 27 0.96 14.38 -8.12
CA LEU A 27 -0.44 14.59 -8.49
C LEU A 27 -1.31 13.63 -7.69
N LEU A 28 -2.12 14.17 -6.81
CA LEU A 28 -3.07 13.43 -5.99
C LEU A 28 -4.49 13.89 -6.30
N ARG A 29 -5.46 13.00 -6.11
CA ARG A 29 -6.88 13.35 -6.16
C ARG A 29 -7.22 14.29 -5.00
N GLU A 30 -8.14 15.20 -5.21
CA GLU A 30 -8.51 16.22 -4.22
C GLU A 30 -8.96 15.62 -2.89
N GLU A 31 -9.65 14.48 -2.93
CA GLU A 31 -10.11 13.78 -1.73
C GLU A 31 -9.02 13.51 -0.69
N PHE A 32 -7.76 13.29 -1.13
CA PHE A 32 -6.65 13.03 -0.22
C PHE A 32 -6.27 14.23 0.65
N ALA A 33 -6.45 15.44 0.15
CA ALA A 33 -6.17 16.65 0.91
C ALA A 33 -7.09 16.76 2.15
N ALA A 34 -8.37 16.42 2.00
CA ALA A 34 -9.35 16.47 3.08
C ALA A 34 -9.05 15.48 4.22
N TRP A 35 -8.49 14.31 3.88
CA TRP A 35 -8.21 13.26 4.87
C TRP A 35 -6.83 13.36 5.53
N ARG A 36 -5.91 14.16 4.96
CA ARG A 36 -4.49 14.15 5.35
C ARG A 36 -4.27 14.50 6.82
N GLU A 37 -4.72 15.67 7.26
CA GLU A 37 -4.41 16.19 8.59
C GLU A 37 -4.92 15.26 9.70
N ALA A 38 -6.21 14.91 9.65
CA ALA A 38 -6.82 14.01 10.62
C ALA A 38 -6.15 12.62 10.65
N ASN A 39 -5.71 12.12 9.47
CA ASN A 39 -5.01 10.82 9.41
C ASN A 39 -3.63 10.86 10.02
N LEU A 40 -2.84 11.90 9.76
CA LEU A 40 -1.51 12.03 10.36
C LEU A 40 -1.58 12.08 11.89
N GLN A 41 -2.54 12.84 12.45
CA GLN A 41 -2.80 12.90 13.89
C GLN A 41 -3.21 11.54 14.45
N ARG A 42 -4.15 10.85 13.80
CA ARG A 42 -4.59 9.49 14.19
C ARG A 42 -3.43 8.50 14.22
N ARG A 43 -2.58 8.51 13.21
CA ARG A 43 -1.44 7.58 13.11
C ARG A 43 -0.37 7.86 14.15
N ALA A 44 -0.11 9.13 14.46
CA ALA A 44 0.80 9.48 15.56
C ALA A 44 0.30 8.88 16.89
N ALA A 45 -0.99 8.99 17.19
CA ALA A 45 -1.59 8.39 18.38
C ALA A 45 -1.59 6.84 18.34
N GLN A 46 -1.79 6.23 17.17
CA GLN A 46 -1.76 4.76 17.01
C GLN A 46 -0.36 4.18 17.18
N ALA A 47 0.69 4.91 16.82
CA ALA A 47 2.08 4.44 16.98
C ALA A 47 2.40 4.10 18.45
N GLU A 48 1.72 4.76 19.39
CA GLU A 48 1.86 4.50 20.83
C GLU A 48 1.10 3.24 21.30
N THR A 49 -0.04 2.93 20.67
CA THR A 49 -0.93 1.84 21.11
C THR A 49 -0.76 0.54 20.34
N GLY A 50 -0.21 0.60 19.15
CA GLY A 50 0.31 -0.56 18.41
C GLY A 50 -0.69 -1.58 17.88
N TYR A 51 -1.98 -1.28 17.63
CA TYR A 51 -2.96 -2.28 17.19
C TYR A 51 -3.13 -2.32 15.66
N LEU A 52 -2.86 -3.49 15.06
CA LEU A 52 -3.18 -3.80 13.66
C LEU A 52 -4.56 -4.47 13.57
N LYS A 53 -5.55 -3.74 13.09
CA LYS A 53 -6.94 -4.21 12.98
C LYS A 53 -7.44 -4.26 11.55
N HIS A 54 -6.81 -3.53 10.64
CA HIS A 54 -7.29 -3.40 9.28
C HIS A 54 -6.15 -3.29 8.27
N ILE A 55 -6.08 -4.25 7.36
CA ILE A 55 -5.16 -4.25 6.22
C ILE A 55 -5.91 -3.92 4.95
N LEU A 56 -5.37 -3.00 4.15
CA LEU A 56 -5.82 -2.68 2.81
C LEU A 56 -4.90 -3.33 1.78
N VAL A 57 -5.44 -4.17 0.91
CA VAL A 57 -4.71 -4.77 -0.20
C VAL A 57 -5.14 -4.13 -1.51
N ASN A 58 -4.19 -3.52 -2.23
CA ASN A 58 -4.44 -2.95 -3.56
C ASN A 58 -3.19 -3.05 -4.43
N LEU A 59 -3.20 -3.97 -5.39
CA LEU A 59 -2.07 -4.26 -6.29
C LEU A 59 -2.24 -3.66 -7.70
N GLY A 60 -3.06 -2.63 -7.80
CA GLY A 60 -3.32 -1.93 -9.05
C GLY A 60 -4.65 -2.29 -9.70
N GLY A 61 -4.90 -1.70 -10.88
CA GLY A 61 -6.22 -1.79 -11.53
C GLY A 61 -6.48 -3.10 -12.26
N VAL A 62 -5.44 -3.83 -12.66
CA VAL A 62 -5.58 -5.04 -13.50
C VAL A 62 -5.17 -6.31 -12.76
N ASP A 63 -4.05 -6.30 -12.02
CA ASP A 63 -3.51 -7.48 -11.33
C ASP A 63 -3.55 -8.75 -12.19
N LYS A 64 -2.85 -8.68 -13.33
CA LYS A 64 -2.88 -9.69 -14.40
C LYS A 64 -2.46 -11.08 -13.91
N ASP A 65 -1.49 -11.13 -13.00
CA ASP A 65 -0.87 -12.37 -12.52
C ASP A 65 -1.48 -12.87 -11.20
N ASN A 66 -2.60 -12.24 -10.77
CA ASN A 66 -3.33 -12.61 -9.56
C ASN A 66 -2.48 -12.56 -8.26
N HIS A 67 -1.61 -11.57 -8.16
CA HIS A 67 -0.79 -11.38 -6.96
C HIS A 67 -1.65 -11.08 -5.73
N THR A 68 -2.85 -10.51 -5.91
CA THR A 68 -3.82 -10.29 -4.83
C THR A 68 -4.18 -11.60 -4.12
N LEU A 69 -4.46 -12.67 -4.86
CA LEU A 69 -4.76 -13.98 -4.25
C LEU A 69 -3.56 -14.53 -3.48
N ALA A 70 -2.34 -14.41 -4.02
CA ALA A 70 -1.13 -14.84 -3.34
C ALA A 70 -0.91 -14.08 -2.01
N VAL A 71 -1.17 -12.77 -1.99
CA VAL A 71 -1.11 -11.97 -0.75
C VAL A 71 -2.13 -12.48 0.26
N LEU A 72 -3.39 -12.71 -0.14
CA LEU A 72 -4.42 -13.20 0.77
C LEU A 72 -4.08 -14.58 1.35
N GLN A 73 -3.53 -15.47 0.54
CA GLN A 73 -3.07 -16.78 0.97
C GLN A 73 -1.92 -16.68 1.98
N ALA A 74 -0.94 -15.81 1.72
CA ALA A 74 0.17 -15.58 2.63
C ALA A 74 -0.28 -14.98 3.98
N LEU A 75 -1.33 -14.18 4.00
CA LEU A 75 -1.93 -13.63 5.22
C LEU A 75 -2.63 -14.68 6.08
N SER A 76 -3.09 -15.79 5.50
CA SER A 76 -3.93 -16.79 6.20
C SER A 76 -3.26 -17.48 7.38
N GLY A 77 -1.93 -17.53 7.39
CA GLY A 77 -1.18 -18.15 8.51
C GLY A 77 -0.65 -17.16 9.54
N SER A 78 -0.83 -15.85 9.32
CA SER A 78 -0.09 -14.82 10.05
C SER A 78 -0.97 -13.77 10.73
N LEU A 79 -2.25 -13.68 10.36
CA LEU A 79 -3.14 -12.63 10.90
C LEU A 79 -3.86 -13.05 12.16
N PRO A 80 -4.00 -12.14 13.16
CA PRO A 80 -4.95 -12.32 14.25
C PRO A 80 -6.38 -12.44 13.70
N ALA A 81 -7.20 -13.31 14.30
CA ALA A 81 -8.60 -13.51 13.87
C ALA A 81 -9.45 -12.23 13.86
N ALA A 82 -9.10 -11.24 14.67
CA ALA A 82 -9.77 -9.95 14.75
C ALA A 82 -9.31 -8.95 13.66
N CYS A 83 -8.24 -9.24 12.91
CA CYS A 83 -7.75 -8.37 11.86
C CYS A 83 -8.57 -8.56 10.60
N ARG A 84 -9.18 -7.48 10.10
CA ARG A 84 -9.93 -7.51 8.84
C ARG A 84 -9.04 -7.12 7.66
N VAL A 85 -9.36 -7.67 6.51
CA VAL A 85 -8.72 -7.33 5.23
C VAL A 85 -9.74 -6.72 4.27
N THR A 86 -9.42 -5.59 3.68
CA THR A 86 -10.16 -5.02 2.57
C THR A 86 -9.29 -5.11 1.31
N VAL A 87 -9.83 -5.73 0.28
CA VAL A 87 -9.18 -5.84 -1.03
C VAL A 87 -9.85 -4.86 -1.99
N VAL A 88 -9.06 -4.09 -2.72
CA VAL A 88 -9.57 -3.23 -3.79
C VAL A 88 -9.03 -3.72 -5.12
N MET A 89 -9.92 -4.13 -6.01
CA MET A 89 -9.64 -4.57 -7.37
C MET A 89 -10.18 -3.58 -8.40
N GLY A 90 -9.53 -3.49 -9.53
CA GLY A 90 -10.04 -2.71 -10.65
C GLY A 90 -11.24 -3.37 -11.33
N LYS A 91 -12.06 -2.57 -12.03
CA LYS A 91 -13.24 -3.06 -12.75
C LYS A 91 -12.91 -4.10 -13.83
N THR A 92 -11.70 -4.07 -14.36
CA THR A 92 -11.22 -4.95 -15.45
C THR A 92 -10.26 -6.03 -14.97
N ALA A 93 -10.11 -6.22 -13.65
CA ALA A 93 -9.23 -7.23 -13.09
C ALA A 93 -9.78 -8.65 -13.42
N PRO A 94 -9.00 -9.50 -14.11
CA PRO A 94 -9.50 -10.78 -14.63
C PRO A 94 -9.76 -11.81 -13.53
N HIS A 95 -9.13 -11.67 -12.38
CA HIS A 95 -9.16 -12.67 -11.30
C HIS A 95 -10.13 -12.33 -10.16
N THR A 96 -11.02 -11.35 -10.35
CA THR A 96 -11.96 -10.89 -9.31
C THR A 96 -12.79 -12.04 -8.71
N ALA A 97 -13.28 -12.96 -9.55
CA ALA A 97 -14.08 -14.11 -9.07
C ALA A 97 -13.26 -15.05 -8.17
N ALA A 98 -12.00 -15.32 -8.51
CA ALA A 98 -11.11 -16.17 -7.71
C ALA A 98 -10.76 -15.52 -6.36
N VAL A 99 -10.50 -14.21 -6.37
CA VAL A 99 -10.22 -13.43 -5.16
C VAL A 99 -11.45 -13.38 -4.26
N GLN A 100 -12.66 -13.20 -4.82
CA GLN A 100 -13.91 -13.22 -4.07
C GLN A 100 -14.17 -14.59 -3.44
N ALA A 101 -14.01 -15.67 -4.20
CA ALA A 101 -14.20 -17.04 -3.69
C ALA A 101 -13.24 -17.35 -2.51
N PHE A 102 -12.00 -16.88 -2.58
CA PHE A 102 -11.08 -17.01 -1.46
C PHE A 102 -11.53 -16.16 -0.26
N ALA A 103 -11.93 -14.91 -0.49
CA ALA A 103 -12.36 -14.00 0.56
C ALA A 103 -13.56 -14.54 1.34
N ASP A 104 -14.50 -15.21 0.66
CA ASP A 104 -15.71 -15.81 1.26
C ASP A 104 -15.37 -16.99 2.21
N SER A 105 -14.21 -17.62 2.04
CA SER A 105 -13.74 -18.77 2.85
C SER A 105 -12.49 -18.46 3.67
N ALA A 106 -12.02 -17.23 3.68
CA ALA A 106 -10.80 -16.84 4.37
C ALA A 106 -10.93 -17.05 5.90
N PRO A 107 -9.83 -17.42 6.61
CA PRO A 107 -9.85 -17.62 8.06
C PRO A 107 -9.89 -16.31 8.86
N TYR A 108 -10.07 -15.18 8.20
CA TYR A 108 -10.19 -13.83 8.76
C TYR A 108 -11.26 -13.03 8.01
N PRO A 109 -11.85 -11.99 8.62
CA PRO A 109 -12.82 -11.14 7.93
C PRO A 109 -12.20 -10.49 6.69
N CYS A 110 -12.70 -10.84 5.51
CA CYS A 110 -12.19 -10.35 4.22
C CYS A 110 -13.33 -9.82 3.37
N ARG A 111 -13.17 -8.64 2.79
CA ARG A 111 -14.13 -8.07 1.82
C ARG A 111 -13.41 -7.63 0.56
N VAL A 112 -14.03 -7.83 -0.59
CA VAL A 112 -13.54 -7.41 -1.90
C VAL A 112 -14.40 -6.27 -2.43
N LEU A 113 -13.76 -5.18 -2.82
CA LEU A 113 -14.38 -4.01 -3.44
C LEU A 113 -13.87 -3.89 -4.88
N VAL A 114 -14.78 -3.78 -5.84
CA VAL A 114 -14.42 -3.66 -7.26
C VAL A 114 -14.68 -2.24 -7.74
N GLY A 115 -13.64 -1.60 -8.27
CA GLY A 115 -13.75 -0.26 -8.83
C GLY A 115 -14.10 0.82 -7.81
N ALA A 116 -13.56 0.72 -6.60
CA ALA A 116 -13.77 1.71 -5.55
C ALA A 116 -13.35 3.12 -6.01
N ASN A 117 -14.15 4.11 -5.65
CA ASN A 117 -13.93 5.53 -5.95
C ASN A 117 -13.62 6.38 -4.71
N ASN A 118 -13.62 5.78 -3.53
CA ASN A 118 -13.35 6.40 -2.23
C ASN A 118 -12.04 5.90 -1.61
N MET A 119 -10.96 5.89 -2.39
CA MET A 119 -9.66 5.33 -1.96
C MET A 119 -9.06 6.07 -0.78
N ALA A 120 -9.25 7.40 -0.68
CA ALA A 120 -8.75 8.17 0.46
C ALA A 120 -9.38 7.71 1.78
N GLU A 121 -10.69 7.47 1.81
CA GLU A 121 -11.41 6.93 2.96
C GLU A 121 -10.91 5.53 3.32
N LEU A 122 -10.83 4.62 2.33
CA LEU A 122 -10.34 3.25 2.54
C LEU A 122 -8.90 3.22 3.08
N MET A 123 -8.02 4.07 2.56
CA MET A 123 -6.65 4.22 3.05
C MET A 123 -6.61 4.88 4.43
N ALA A 124 -7.53 5.81 4.70
CA ALA A 124 -7.67 6.45 6.00
C ALA A 124 -8.08 5.47 7.09
N GLU A 125 -8.96 4.53 6.82
CA GLU A 125 -9.42 3.51 7.74
C GLU A 125 -8.40 2.38 7.99
N ALA A 126 -7.49 2.14 7.05
CA ALA A 126 -6.52 1.06 7.17
C ALA A 126 -5.36 1.40 8.12
N ASP A 127 -4.81 0.40 8.80
CA ASP A 127 -3.63 0.53 9.65
C ASP A 127 -2.35 0.18 8.88
N LEU A 128 -2.46 -0.71 7.89
CA LEU A 128 -1.39 -1.15 7.01
C LEU A 128 -1.92 -1.28 5.58
N ALA A 129 -1.13 -0.91 4.60
CA ALA A 129 -1.39 -1.24 3.20
C ALA A 129 -0.39 -2.28 2.69
N ILE A 130 -0.88 -3.21 1.86
CA ILE A 130 -0.07 -4.05 1.00
C ILE A 130 -0.39 -3.66 -0.44
N GLY A 131 0.58 -3.13 -1.16
CA GLY A 131 0.30 -2.54 -2.46
C GLY A 131 1.48 -2.55 -3.43
N ALA A 132 1.18 -2.45 -4.72
CA ALA A 132 2.21 -2.30 -5.73
C ALA A 132 2.96 -0.96 -5.60
N ALA A 133 4.23 -0.94 -6.00
CA ALA A 133 5.06 0.26 -5.97
C ALA A 133 4.79 1.16 -7.20
N GLY A 134 3.53 1.57 -7.37
CA GLY A 134 3.05 2.43 -8.44
C GLY A 134 2.65 3.84 -7.96
N SER A 135 1.82 4.54 -8.75
CA SER A 135 1.35 5.91 -8.45
C SER A 135 0.59 6.02 -7.12
N THR A 136 -0.13 4.97 -6.71
CA THR A 136 -0.84 4.91 -5.42
C THR A 136 0.10 4.97 -4.20
N SER A 137 1.41 4.80 -4.40
CA SER A 137 2.40 5.01 -3.34
C SER A 137 2.35 6.43 -2.78
N TRP A 138 2.14 7.42 -3.64
CA TRP A 138 2.03 8.83 -3.22
C TRP A 138 0.76 9.10 -2.42
N GLU A 139 -0.34 8.42 -2.75
CA GLU A 139 -1.59 8.47 -2.02
C GLU A 139 -1.42 7.91 -0.60
N ARG A 140 -0.77 6.76 -0.47
CA ARG A 140 -0.44 6.15 0.84
C ARG A 140 0.50 7.05 1.67
N CYS A 141 1.54 7.58 1.06
CA CYS A 141 2.45 8.53 1.72
C CYS A 141 1.72 9.82 2.16
N CYS A 142 0.79 10.34 1.35
CA CYS A 142 -0.01 11.51 1.69
C CYS A 142 -0.78 11.33 3.01
N LEU A 143 -1.32 10.15 3.24
CA LEU A 143 -2.07 9.81 4.45
C LEU A 143 -1.19 9.21 5.57
N GLY A 144 0.12 9.13 5.39
CA GLY A 144 1.02 8.49 6.34
C GLY A 144 0.70 7.01 6.59
N LEU A 145 0.11 6.31 5.60
CA LEU A 145 -0.28 4.92 5.75
C LEU A 145 0.94 4.00 5.68
N PRO A 146 1.30 3.29 6.77
CA PRO A 146 2.34 2.27 6.74
C PRO A 146 2.11 1.29 5.59
N THR A 147 3.15 0.96 4.86
CA THR A 147 2.98 0.21 3.61
C THR A 147 4.05 -0.84 3.43
N MET A 148 3.62 -2.08 3.12
CA MET A 148 4.46 -3.05 2.42
C MET A 148 4.26 -2.87 0.92
N MET A 149 5.33 -2.57 0.21
CA MET A 149 5.34 -2.45 -1.23
C MET A 149 5.79 -3.74 -1.89
N LEU A 150 5.03 -4.19 -2.88
CA LEU A 150 5.41 -5.30 -3.74
C LEU A 150 5.90 -4.75 -5.08
N VAL A 151 7.08 -5.18 -5.50
CA VAL A 151 7.63 -4.87 -6.81
C VAL A 151 7.11 -5.90 -7.80
N LEU A 152 6.14 -5.50 -8.63
CA LEU A 152 5.47 -6.36 -9.59
C LEU A 152 6.01 -6.16 -11.03
N ALA A 153 6.78 -5.10 -11.25
CA ALA A 153 7.36 -4.78 -12.54
C ALA A 153 8.66 -3.98 -12.36
N GLU A 154 9.60 -4.10 -13.30
CA GLU A 154 10.92 -3.48 -13.21
C GLU A 154 10.85 -1.95 -13.09
N ASN A 155 9.92 -1.31 -13.78
CA ASN A 155 9.71 0.14 -13.69
C ASN A 155 9.23 0.65 -12.32
N GLN A 156 8.86 -0.25 -11.40
CA GLN A 156 8.44 0.06 -10.03
C GLN A 156 9.61 0.06 -9.05
N ARG A 157 10.72 -0.61 -9.39
CA ARG A 157 11.86 -0.81 -8.49
C ARG A 157 12.45 0.50 -7.95
N GLY A 158 12.67 1.49 -8.81
CA GLY A 158 13.22 2.78 -8.40
C GLY A 158 12.34 3.54 -7.40
N ILE A 159 11.01 3.44 -7.51
CA ILE A 159 10.09 4.04 -6.52
C ILE A 159 10.16 3.28 -5.21
N ALA A 160 10.15 1.94 -5.26
CA ALA A 160 10.20 1.10 -4.07
C ALA A 160 11.49 1.32 -3.27
N GLU A 161 12.65 1.26 -3.93
CA GLU A 161 13.96 1.49 -3.30
C GLU A 161 14.07 2.87 -2.67
N THR A 162 13.59 3.91 -3.38
CA THR A 162 13.65 5.27 -2.85
C THR A 162 12.79 5.43 -1.58
N LEU A 163 11.59 4.85 -1.56
CA LEU A 163 10.71 4.91 -0.39
C LEU A 163 11.19 4.03 0.76
N GLN A 164 11.85 2.91 0.46
CA GLN A 164 12.50 2.08 1.45
C GLN A 164 13.68 2.80 2.11
N GLN A 165 14.56 3.42 1.31
CA GLN A 165 15.70 4.21 1.81
C GLN A 165 15.25 5.40 2.66
N ALA A 166 14.11 6.00 2.33
CA ALA A 166 13.49 7.04 3.13
C ALA A 166 12.81 6.53 4.42
N GLY A 167 12.77 5.22 4.65
CA GLY A 167 12.16 4.60 5.83
C GLY A 167 10.63 4.71 5.88
N VAL A 168 9.97 4.96 4.74
CA VAL A 168 8.51 5.18 4.69
C VAL A 168 7.72 3.97 4.19
N ALA A 169 8.40 2.92 3.72
CA ALA A 169 7.79 1.67 3.31
C ALA A 169 8.74 0.48 3.49
N SER A 170 8.20 -0.69 3.76
CA SER A 170 8.89 -1.97 3.59
C SER A 170 8.73 -2.43 2.14
N VAL A 171 9.73 -3.08 1.58
CA VAL A 171 9.69 -3.59 0.21
C VAL A 171 9.92 -5.08 0.20
N ALA A 172 9.15 -5.80 -0.59
CA ALA A 172 9.30 -7.23 -0.80
C ALA A 172 9.08 -7.60 -2.27
N ASP A 173 9.76 -8.64 -2.73
CA ASP A 173 9.44 -9.32 -3.97
C ASP A 173 8.41 -10.43 -3.72
N MET A 174 7.67 -10.82 -4.76
CA MET A 174 6.65 -11.87 -4.64
C MET A 174 7.22 -13.23 -4.18
N ALA A 175 8.47 -13.53 -4.51
CA ALA A 175 9.15 -14.77 -4.10
C ALA A 175 9.32 -14.86 -2.57
N ASP A 176 9.56 -13.72 -1.92
CA ASP A 176 9.83 -13.64 -0.49
C ASP A 176 8.61 -13.19 0.33
N LEU A 177 7.46 -13.07 -0.32
CA LEU A 177 6.25 -12.51 0.27
C LEU A 177 5.86 -13.13 1.63
N PRO A 178 5.80 -14.47 1.81
CA PRO A 178 5.42 -15.05 3.09
C PRO A 178 6.38 -14.69 4.24
N VAL A 179 7.68 -14.71 3.97
CA VAL A 179 8.73 -14.38 4.95
C VAL A 179 8.67 -12.89 5.30
N SER A 180 8.58 -12.03 4.29
CA SER A 180 8.53 -10.58 4.46
C SER A 180 7.28 -10.13 5.20
N LEU A 181 6.13 -10.75 4.93
CA LEU A 181 4.89 -10.52 5.68
C LEU A 181 5.01 -10.96 7.13
N ALA A 182 5.52 -12.16 7.39
CA ALA A 182 5.70 -12.65 8.74
C ALA A 182 6.63 -11.73 9.56
N SER A 183 7.74 -11.28 8.97
CA SER A 183 8.67 -10.34 9.61
C SER A 183 7.99 -9.00 9.91
N LEU A 184 7.33 -8.39 8.92
CA LEU A 184 6.64 -7.11 9.10
C LEU A 184 5.57 -7.19 10.21
N LEU A 185 4.78 -8.26 10.20
CA LEU A 185 3.74 -8.46 11.19
C LEU A 185 4.32 -8.70 12.59
N ALA A 186 5.43 -9.43 12.72
CA ALA A 186 6.13 -9.64 13.99
C ALA A 186 6.77 -8.37 14.55
N GLU A 187 7.22 -7.47 13.71
CA GLU A 187 7.80 -6.18 14.09
C GLU A 187 6.74 -5.15 14.48
N THR A 188 5.51 -5.33 14.04
CA THR A 188 4.41 -4.41 14.36
C THR A 188 4.03 -4.58 15.84
N PRO A 189 4.16 -3.56 16.71
CA PRO A 189 3.93 -3.67 18.16
C PRO A 189 2.57 -4.27 18.54
N ALA A 190 1.59 -4.07 17.68
CA ALA A 190 0.22 -4.58 17.80
C ALA A 190 0.10 -6.10 17.87
N LEU A 191 1.01 -6.85 17.26
CA LEU A 191 0.95 -8.30 17.24
C LEU A 191 1.68 -8.93 18.43
N ARG A 192 2.62 -8.20 19.04
CA ARG A 192 3.32 -8.66 20.23
C ARG A 192 2.41 -8.73 21.46
N ALA A 193 1.42 -7.83 21.56
CA ALA A 193 0.50 -7.77 22.69
C ALA A 193 -0.58 -8.86 22.72
N GLY A 194 -0.82 -9.54 21.61
CA GLY A 194 -1.82 -10.62 21.50
C GLY A 194 -1.28 -12.03 21.73
N GLN A 195 0.02 -12.18 22.01
CA GLN A 195 0.69 -13.47 22.27
C GLN A 195 1.08 -13.68 23.75
N SER A 196 0.68 -12.79 24.64
CA SER A 196 0.87 -12.90 26.09
C SER A 196 -0.41 -13.32 26.82
#